data_408709c4729ee4d7e6a74396538fad70
#
_entry.id   408709c4729ee4d7e6a74396538fad70
#
_cell.length_a   1.000
_cell.length_b   1.000
_cell.length_c   1.000
_cell.angle_alpha   90.00
_cell.angle_beta   90.00
_cell.angle_gamma   90.00
#
_symmetry.space_group_name_H-M   'P 1'
#
loop_
_entity.id
_entity.type
_entity.pdbx_description
1 polymer ?
#
loop_
_entity_poly.entity_id
_entity_poly.type
_entity_poly.pdbx_seq_one_letter_code
_entity_poly.pdbx_strand_id
1 'polypeptide(L)'
;IVNTLNNTNYIFISHEHPDHFSIKFFKEYKDIIKRNNIIILFQETEDKRVENFLKSLELNLKLLKHKEEFRFDPNNSITLIKQGHIDSAFLYETKNNYHLNINDCNFIDNELKEIKSLIKDKSKKLILYIQFSYASFRPTEEWLKKAATYKLNNIKKLSNTFNCSLIVPYASFFYFSHEENQDLKKWSNNCNTLKKYLENNNLRFCLL
;
A
#
# COMPACT_ATOMS: atom_id res chain seq x y z
N ILE A 1 -13.43 -9.69 10.81
CA ILE A 1 -13.73 -9.51 9.38
C ILE A 1 -15.20 -9.09 9.18
N VAL A 2 -16.19 -9.88 9.63
CA VAL A 2 -17.62 -9.55 9.43
C VAL A 2 -17.98 -8.17 9.97
N ASN A 3 -17.58 -7.85 11.22
CA ASN A 3 -17.83 -6.54 11.82
C ASN A 3 -17.16 -5.40 11.01
N THR A 4 -15.98 -5.63 10.47
CA THR A 4 -15.29 -4.67 9.62
C THR A 4 -16.09 -4.43 8.33
N LEU A 5 -16.49 -5.51 7.63
CA LEU A 5 -17.26 -5.41 6.39
C LEU A 5 -18.62 -4.74 6.58
N ASN A 6 -19.27 -4.94 7.75
CA ASN A 6 -20.55 -4.26 8.06
C ASN A 6 -20.42 -2.73 8.21
N ASN A 7 -19.19 -2.23 8.41
CA ASN A 7 -18.89 -0.80 8.55
C ASN A 7 -18.00 -0.30 7.40
N THR A 8 -17.94 -1.03 6.27
CA THR A 8 -17.10 -0.70 5.12
C THR A 8 -17.98 -0.31 3.94
N ASN A 9 -17.67 0.80 3.30
CA ASN A 9 -18.32 1.22 2.05
C ASN A 9 -17.46 0.92 0.82
N TYR A 10 -16.13 0.89 0.98
CA TYR A 10 -15.19 0.73 -0.12
C TYR A 10 -14.07 -0.22 0.27
N ILE A 11 -13.63 -1.04 -0.68
CA ILE A 11 -12.42 -1.88 -0.58
C ILE A 11 -11.50 -1.46 -1.71
N PHE A 12 -10.28 -1.01 -1.39
CA PHE A 12 -9.24 -0.77 -2.38
C PHE A 12 -8.32 -1.98 -2.49
N ILE A 13 -8.10 -2.43 -3.73
CA ILE A 13 -7.15 -3.49 -4.06
C ILE A 13 -6.02 -2.83 -4.85
N SER A 14 -4.79 -2.89 -4.35
CA SER A 14 -3.64 -2.30 -5.03
C SER A 14 -3.22 -3.11 -6.25
N HIS A 15 -3.11 -4.43 -6.11
CA HIS A 15 -2.68 -5.36 -7.15
C HIS A 15 -3.05 -6.81 -6.82
N GLU A 16 -2.74 -7.73 -7.73
CA GLU A 16 -3.22 -9.12 -7.72
C GLU A 16 -2.41 -10.11 -6.87
N HIS A 17 -1.29 -9.71 -6.26
CA HIS A 17 -0.50 -10.63 -5.43
C HIS A 17 -1.33 -11.19 -4.27
N PRO A 18 -1.08 -12.45 -3.84
CA PRO A 18 -1.94 -13.16 -2.87
C PRO A 18 -2.06 -12.50 -1.49
N ASP A 19 -1.09 -11.69 -1.11
CA ASP A 19 -1.07 -10.91 0.14
C ASP A 19 -1.88 -9.60 0.03
N HIS A 20 -2.23 -9.15 -1.18
CA HIS A 20 -3.07 -8.00 -1.46
C HIS A 20 -4.44 -8.36 -2.03
N PHE A 21 -4.56 -9.52 -2.70
CA PHE A 21 -5.79 -10.00 -3.30
C PHE A 21 -6.04 -11.47 -2.99
N SER A 22 -7.00 -11.76 -2.13
CA SER A 22 -7.35 -13.12 -1.73
C SER A 22 -8.64 -13.59 -2.41
N ILE A 23 -8.52 -14.52 -3.35
CA ILE A 23 -9.66 -15.20 -3.99
C ILE A 23 -10.59 -15.86 -2.95
N LYS A 24 -9.98 -16.48 -1.91
CA LYS A 24 -10.74 -17.12 -0.83
C LYS A 24 -11.59 -16.09 -0.07
N PHE A 25 -11.03 -14.94 0.28
CA PHE A 25 -11.74 -13.86 0.96
C PHE A 25 -12.98 -13.41 0.18
N PHE A 26 -12.82 -13.11 -1.10
CA PHE A 26 -13.95 -12.64 -1.92
C PHE A 26 -15.03 -13.70 -2.12
N LYS A 27 -14.65 -14.98 -2.26
CA LYS A 27 -15.62 -16.09 -2.34
C LYS A 27 -16.39 -16.28 -1.03
N GLU A 28 -15.71 -16.20 0.10
CA GLU A 28 -16.29 -16.42 1.43
C GLU A 28 -17.22 -15.28 1.85
N TYR A 29 -16.84 -14.03 1.56
CA TYR A 29 -17.58 -12.86 2.05
C TYR A 29 -18.42 -12.16 0.98
N LYS A 30 -18.58 -12.73 -0.23
CA LYS A 30 -19.33 -12.11 -1.34
C LYS A 30 -20.71 -11.62 -0.95
N ASP A 31 -21.45 -12.40 -0.16
CA ASP A 31 -22.84 -12.10 0.20
C ASP A 31 -22.93 -10.91 1.18
N ILE A 32 -21.94 -10.76 2.06
CA ILE A 32 -21.81 -9.59 2.95
C ILE A 32 -21.43 -8.36 2.13
N ILE A 33 -20.47 -8.50 1.22
CA ILE A 33 -20.03 -7.42 0.34
C ILE A 33 -21.19 -6.90 -0.51
N LYS A 34 -21.97 -7.81 -1.10
CA LYS A 34 -23.17 -7.45 -1.89
C LYS A 34 -24.24 -6.78 -1.03
N ARG A 35 -24.61 -7.39 0.10
CA ARG A 35 -25.66 -6.88 0.98
C ARG A 35 -25.37 -5.47 1.47
N ASN A 36 -24.11 -5.16 1.74
CA ASN A 36 -23.67 -3.85 2.21
C ASN A 36 -23.35 -2.88 1.05
N ASN A 37 -23.58 -3.27 -0.20
CA ASN A 37 -23.26 -2.48 -1.40
C ASN A 37 -21.83 -1.95 -1.43
N ILE A 38 -20.86 -2.73 -0.93
CA ILE A 38 -19.46 -2.33 -0.88
C ILE A 38 -18.92 -2.21 -2.32
N ILE A 39 -18.34 -1.07 -2.64
CA ILE A 39 -17.72 -0.82 -3.92
C ILE A 39 -16.23 -1.21 -3.83
N ILE A 40 -15.80 -2.08 -4.74
CA ILE A 40 -14.40 -2.47 -4.87
C ILE A 40 -13.71 -1.51 -5.84
N LEU A 41 -12.65 -0.84 -5.39
CA LEU A 41 -11.81 0.01 -6.22
C LEU A 41 -10.57 -0.77 -6.64
N PHE A 42 -10.34 -0.88 -7.92
CA PHE A 42 -9.20 -1.59 -8.49
C PHE A 42 -8.66 -0.85 -9.71
N GLN A 43 -7.39 -1.03 -10.02
CA GLN A 43 -6.77 -0.48 -11.22
C GLN A 43 -7.22 -1.21 -12.49
N GLU A 44 -7.33 -0.51 -13.62
CA GLU A 44 -7.46 -1.16 -14.91
C GLU A 44 -6.18 -1.95 -15.23
N THR A 45 -6.31 -3.22 -15.61
CA THR A 45 -5.21 -4.09 -16.06
C THR A 45 -5.50 -4.65 -17.45
N GLU A 46 -4.45 -4.90 -18.24
CA GLU A 46 -4.61 -5.44 -19.60
C GLU A 46 -5.17 -6.85 -19.61
N ASP A 47 -4.75 -7.70 -18.66
CA ASP A 47 -5.15 -9.11 -18.57
C ASP A 47 -6.54 -9.32 -17.97
N LYS A 48 -7.10 -8.32 -17.29
CA LYS A 48 -8.44 -8.32 -16.68
C LYS A 48 -8.74 -9.50 -15.74
N ARG A 49 -7.73 -10.20 -15.22
CA ARG A 49 -7.92 -11.39 -14.38
C ARG A 49 -8.73 -11.08 -13.13
N VAL A 50 -8.31 -10.07 -12.37
CA VAL A 50 -9.01 -9.64 -11.13
C VAL A 50 -10.39 -9.08 -11.46
N GLU A 51 -10.49 -8.24 -12.51
CA GLU A 51 -11.75 -7.68 -12.99
C GLU A 51 -12.76 -8.79 -13.30
N ASN A 52 -12.38 -9.77 -14.14
CA ASN A 52 -13.25 -10.87 -14.55
C ASN A 52 -13.66 -11.75 -13.36
N PHE A 53 -12.73 -12.01 -12.44
CA PHE A 53 -13.02 -12.75 -11.22
C PHE A 53 -14.05 -12.02 -10.34
N LEU A 54 -13.86 -10.75 -10.06
CA LEU A 54 -14.80 -9.97 -9.23
C LEU A 54 -16.17 -9.83 -9.89
N LYS A 55 -16.22 -9.64 -11.22
CA LYS A 55 -17.46 -9.64 -12.01
C LYS A 55 -18.17 -10.99 -11.98
N SER A 56 -17.44 -12.12 -12.02
CA SER A 56 -18.02 -13.46 -11.92
C SER A 56 -18.72 -13.72 -10.58
N LEU A 57 -18.31 -12.98 -9.53
CA LEU A 57 -18.99 -12.99 -8.23
C LEU A 57 -20.10 -11.93 -8.14
N GLU A 58 -20.37 -11.19 -9.23
CA GLU A 58 -21.35 -10.08 -9.30
C GLU A 58 -21.11 -9.01 -8.24
N LEU A 59 -19.86 -8.70 -7.93
CA LEU A 59 -19.48 -7.68 -6.99
C LEU A 59 -19.42 -6.29 -7.66
N ASN A 60 -19.75 -5.26 -6.90
CA ASN A 60 -19.73 -3.89 -7.39
C ASN A 60 -18.28 -3.40 -7.54
N LEU A 61 -17.82 -3.24 -8.79
CA LEU A 61 -16.44 -2.94 -9.13
C LEU A 61 -16.35 -1.59 -9.87
N LYS A 62 -15.51 -0.70 -9.37
CA LYS A 62 -15.08 0.52 -10.06
C LYS A 62 -13.62 0.37 -10.46
N LEU A 63 -13.34 0.36 -11.75
CA LEU A 63 -12.00 0.41 -12.30
C LEU A 63 -11.49 1.85 -12.36
N LEU A 64 -10.24 2.05 -12.01
CA LEU A 64 -9.57 3.35 -12.02
C LEU A 64 -8.36 3.32 -12.95
N LYS A 65 -8.20 4.40 -13.71
CA LYS A 65 -7.00 4.66 -14.53
C LYS A 65 -5.90 5.31 -13.71
N HIS A 66 -4.67 5.28 -14.24
CA HIS A 66 -3.57 6.03 -13.64
C HIS A 66 -3.92 7.53 -13.50
N LYS A 67 -3.75 8.06 -12.30
CA LYS A 67 -4.10 9.44 -11.90
C LYS A 67 -5.60 9.76 -11.95
N GLU A 68 -6.47 8.77 -12.11
CA GLU A 68 -7.91 8.98 -11.97
C GLU A 68 -8.23 9.21 -10.49
N GLU A 69 -8.98 10.28 -10.24
CA GLU A 69 -9.54 10.60 -8.93
C GLU A 69 -10.95 10.04 -8.82
N PHE A 70 -11.21 9.30 -7.75
CA PHE A 70 -12.55 8.87 -7.37
C PHE A 70 -12.98 9.61 -6.10
N ARG A 71 -14.09 10.33 -6.16
CA ARG A 71 -14.65 11.06 -5.01
C ARG A 71 -15.64 10.21 -4.26
N PHE A 72 -15.45 10.11 -2.96
CA PHE A 72 -16.40 9.50 -2.03
C PHE A 72 -17.49 10.50 -1.61
N ASP A 73 -17.04 11.75 -1.34
CA ASP A 73 -17.87 12.89 -0.96
C ASP A 73 -17.11 14.20 -1.26
N PRO A 74 -17.65 15.39 -0.97
CA PRO A 74 -17.00 16.67 -1.27
C PRO A 74 -15.62 16.87 -0.62
N ASN A 75 -15.34 16.17 0.49
CA ASN A 75 -14.09 16.34 1.27
C ASN A 75 -13.13 15.15 1.14
N ASN A 76 -13.57 14.05 0.56
CA ASN A 76 -12.82 12.80 0.53
C ASN A 76 -12.70 12.24 -0.88
N SER A 77 -11.48 12.00 -1.32
CA SER A 77 -11.22 11.37 -2.63
C SER A 77 -9.98 10.48 -2.58
N ILE A 78 -9.88 9.55 -3.52
CA ILE A 78 -8.71 8.71 -3.73
C ILE A 78 -8.24 8.88 -5.17
N THR A 79 -6.94 9.08 -5.36
CA THR A 79 -6.28 9.10 -6.67
C THR A 79 -5.42 7.86 -6.81
N LEU A 80 -5.67 7.07 -7.84
CA LEU A 80 -4.89 5.88 -8.15
C LEU A 80 -3.55 6.27 -8.80
N ILE A 81 -2.46 5.64 -8.36
CA ILE A 81 -1.12 5.86 -8.89
C ILE A 81 -0.56 4.49 -9.31
N LYS A 82 -0.62 4.19 -10.61
CA LYS A 82 -0.04 2.93 -11.14
C LYS A 82 1.47 3.01 -11.22
N GLN A 83 2.11 1.88 -10.97
CA GLN A 83 3.53 1.66 -11.26
C GLN A 83 3.72 0.37 -12.07
N GLY A 84 4.37 0.51 -13.23
CA GLY A 84 4.53 -0.62 -14.13
C GLY A 84 3.20 -1.22 -14.57
N HIS A 85 3.15 -2.54 -14.71
CA HIS A 85 1.97 -3.25 -15.19
C HIS A 85 1.06 -3.77 -14.08
N ILE A 86 1.59 -3.99 -12.88
CA ILE A 86 0.92 -4.72 -11.80
C ILE A 86 0.65 -3.84 -10.60
N ASP A 87 1.65 -3.10 -10.11
CA ASP A 87 1.58 -2.42 -8.82
C ASP A 87 0.82 -1.10 -8.89
N SER A 88 0.19 -0.75 -7.77
CA SER A 88 -0.37 0.59 -7.58
C SER A 88 -0.26 1.07 -6.14
N ALA A 89 -0.09 2.36 -6.02
CA ALA A 89 -0.23 3.15 -4.81
C ALA A 89 -1.50 3.99 -4.89
N PHE A 90 -1.84 4.69 -3.81
CA PHE A 90 -2.90 5.67 -3.84
C PHE A 90 -2.58 6.90 -2.99
N LEU A 91 -3.15 8.02 -3.40
CA LEU A 91 -3.20 9.26 -2.63
C LEU A 91 -4.65 9.47 -2.19
N TYR A 92 -4.93 9.30 -0.89
CA TYR A 92 -6.24 9.59 -0.31
C TYR A 92 -6.23 10.99 0.28
N GLU A 93 -7.11 11.83 -0.21
CA GLU A 93 -7.30 13.20 0.26
C GLU A 93 -8.50 13.28 1.19
N THR A 94 -8.30 13.91 2.34
CA THR A 94 -9.34 14.26 3.31
C THR A 94 -9.42 15.78 3.45
N LYS A 95 -10.36 16.27 4.24
CA LYS A 95 -10.46 17.71 4.54
C LYS A 95 -9.13 18.30 5.02
N ASN A 96 -8.36 17.59 5.86
CA ASN A 96 -7.19 18.13 6.55
C ASN A 96 -5.86 17.48 6.16
N ASN A 97 -5.88 16.31 5.52
CA ASN A 97 -4.69 15.52 5.30
C ASN A 97 -4.68 14.88 3.91
N TYR A 98 -3.46 14.58 3.46
CA TYR A 98 -3.19 13.58 2.44
C TYR A 98 -2.64 12.32 3.09
N HIS A 99 -3.08 11.16 2.62
CA HIS A 99 -2.59 9.84 3.00
C HIS A 99 -2.01 9.17 1.76
N LEU A 100 -0.69 9.10 1.67
CA LEU A 100 0.01 8.44 0.56
C LEU A 100 0.38 7.02 0.99
N ASN A 101 -0.28 6.03 0.39
CA ASN A 101 0.05 4.64 0.59
C ASN A 101 0.81 4.11 -0.62
N ILE A 102 2.07 3.77 -0.40
CA ILE A 102 2.99 3.32 -1.46
C ILE A 102 2.77 1.86 -1.83
N ASN A 103 2.20 1.03 -0.94
CA ASN A 103 2.14 -0.42 -1.12
C ASN A 103 3.51 -1.01 -1.50
N ASP A 104 3.58 -1.82 -2.55
CA ASP A 104 4.80 -2.46 -3.03
C ASP A 104 5.59 -1.62 -4.03
N CYS A 105 5.07 -0.45 -4.40
CA CYS A 105 5.67 0.40 -5.42
C CYS A 105 7.08 0.90 -5.04
N ASN A 106 7.96 0.92 -6.02
CA ASN A 106 9.34 1.42 -5.93
C ASN A 106 9.56 2.56 -6.93
N PHE A 107 8.96 3.71 -6.65
CA PHE A 107 8.96 4.86 -7.55
C PHE A 107 10.35 5.45 -7.77
N ILE A 108 10.68 5.74 -9.05
CA ILE A 108 11.86 6.49 -9.45
C ILE A 108 11.62 8.00 -9.36
N ASP A 109 12.68 8.79 -9.47
CA ASP A 109 12.61 10.23 -9.19
C ASP A 109 11.62 11.01 -10.07
N ASN A 110 11.43 10.61 -11.33
CA ASN A 110 10.44 11.24 -12.21
C ASN A 110 9.00 10.93 -11.76
N GLU A 111 8.72 9.67 -11.40
CA GLU A 111 7.42 9.27 -10.86
C GLU A 111 7.12 9.99 -9.55
N LEU A 112 8.14 10.15 -8.68
CA LEU A 112 7.99 10.91 -7.43
C LEU A 112 7.64 12.39 -7.68
N LYS A 113 8.21 13.01 -8.73
CA LYS A 113 7.84 14.37 -9.13
C LYS A 113 6.37 14.44 -9.58
N GLU A 114 5.93 13.45 -10.33
CA GLU A 114 4.52 13.35 -10.75
C GLU A 114 3.58 13.20 -9.56
N ILE A 115 3.89 12.30 -8.62
CA ILE A 115 3.10 12.13 -7.39
C ILE A 115 3.05 13.43 -6.61
N LYS A 116 4.18 14.13 -6.50
CA LYS A 116 4.24 15.43 -5.81
C LYS A 116 3.33 16.48 -6.44
N SER A 117 3.12 16.43 -7.76
CA SER A 117 2.22 17.34 -8.47
C SER A 117 0.73 17.09 -8.17
N LEU A 118 0.37 15.89 -7.69
CA LEU A 118 -1.00 15.56 -7.27
C LEU A 118 -1.34 16.19 -5.90
N ILE A 119 -0.34 16.52 -5.09
CA ILE A 119 -0.52 17.17 -3.78
C ILE A 119 -0.68 18.68 -3.99
N LYS A 120 -1.92 19.11 -4.26
CA LYS A 120 -2.25 20.49 -4.66
C LYS A 120 -2.26 21.44 -3.47
N ASP A 121 -2.91 21.05 -2.39
CA ASP A 121 -3.05 21.87 -1.18
C ASP A 121 -1.86 21.65 -0.23
N LYS A 122 -0.94 22.60 -0.20
CA LYS A 122 0.28 22.55 0.64
C LYS A 122 0.02 22.82 2.12
N SER A 123 -1.17 23.26 2.50
CA SER A 123 -1.56 23.45 3.90
C SER A 123 -1.93 22.13 4.59
N LYS A 124 -2.34 21.12 3.84
CA LYS A 124 -2.67 19.79 4.35
C LYS A 124 -1.42 19.00 4.75
N LYS A 125 -1.53 18.28 5.84
CA LYS A 125 -0.46 17.38 6.31
C LYS A 125 -0.43 16.12 5.46
N LEU A 126 0.78 15.63 5.15
CA LEU A 126 0.95 14.37 4.44
C LEU A 126 1.39 13.27 5.41
N ILE A 127 0.65 12.17 5.37
CA ILE A 127 0.90 10.94 6.13
C ILE A 127 1.34 9.87 5.13
N LEU A 128 2.52 9.29 5.35
CA LEU A 128 3.10 8.26 4.48
C LEU A 128 2.92 6.88 5.08
N TYR A 129 2.28 5.98 4.35
CA TYR A 129 2.18 4.55 4.66
C TYR A 129 3.18 3.78 3.80
N ILE A 130 4.10 3.05 4.43
CA ILE A 130 5.22 2.43 3.73
C ILE A 130 5.72 1.16 4.41
N GLN A 131 6.14 0.20 3.61
CA GLN A 131 6.83 -1.00 4.07
C GLN A 131 8.25 -0.67 4.58
N PHE A 132 8.73 -1.44 5.57
CA PHE A 132 10.04 -1.23 6.16
C PHE A 132 10.97 -2.45 6.10
N SER A 133 10.49 -3.58 5.61
CA SER A 133 11.30 -4.79 5.44
C SER A 133 11.02 -5.47 4.11
N TYR A 134 11.88 -6.41 3.73
CA TYR A 134 11.66 -7.26 2.56
C TYR A 134 10.92 -8.53 2.97
N ALA A 135 10.12 -9.08 2.06
CA ALA A 135 9.56 -10.42 2.11
C ALA A 135 9.95 -11.14 0.81
N SER A 136 11.16 -11.73 0.77
CA SER A 136 11.69 -12.34 -0.45
C SER A 136 12.49 -13.60 -0.12
N PHE A 137 12.46 -14.56 -1.04
CA PHE A 137 13.23 -15.80 -0.97
C PHE A 137 14.59 -15.72 -1.70
N ARG A 138 15.10 -14.53 -2.01
CA ARG A 138 16.41 -14.37 -2.66
C ARG A 138 17.52 -14.92 -1.77
N PRO A 139 18.37 -15.82 -2.29
CA PRO A 139 19.18 -16.69 -1.45
C PRO A 139 20.49 -16.08 -0.95
N THR A 140 20.93 -14.91 -1.46
CA THR A 140 22.23 -14.37 -1.06
C THR A 140 22.11 -13.41 0.12
N GLU A 141 22.96 -13.61 1.13
CA GLU A 141 23.05 -12.76 2.31
C GLU A 141 23.32 -11.29 1.94
N GLU A 142 24.17 -11.06 0.96
CA GLU A 142 24.46 -9.71 0.48
C GLU A 142 23.22 -9.01 -0.07
N TRP A 143 22.42 -9.73 -0.85
CA TRP A 143 21.15 -9.18 -1.36
C TRP A 143 20.19 -8.84 -0.23
N LEU A 144 20.04 -9.73 0.78
CA LEU A 144 19.14 -9.51 1.91
C LEU A 144 19.54 -8.26 2.72
N LYS A 145 20.83 -8.07 2.98
CA LYS A 145 21.36 -6.87 3.65
C LYS A 145 21.09 -5.60 2.85
N LYS A 146 21.34 -5.63 1.54
CA LYS A 146 21.05 -4.51 0.65
C LYS A 146 19.56 -4.18 0.62
N ALA A 147 18.70 -5.19 0.52
CA ALA A 147 17.26 -5.01 0.51
C ALA A 147 16.73 -4.41 1.84
N ALA A 148 17.21 -4.91 2.98
CA ALA A 148 16.85 -4.35 4.29
C ALA A 148 17.25 -2.87 4.41
N THR A 149 18.49 -2.55 4.04
CA THR A 149 19.01 -1.17 4.06
C THR A 149 18.24 -0.27 3.09
N TYR A 150 17.95 -0.77 1.88
CA TYR A 150 17.16 -0.03 0.88
C TYR A 150 15.79 0.37 1.41
N LYS A 151 15.05 -0.56 2.07
CA LYS A 151 13.72 -0.27 2.61
C LYS A 151 13.76 0.86 3.64
N LEU A 152 14.73 0.89 4.56
CA LEU A 152 14.88 1.97 5.52
C LEU A 152 15.25 3.31 4.86
N ASN A 153 16.22 3.29 3.94
CA ASN A 153 16.63 4.49 3.20
C ASN A 153 15.50 5.05 2.34
N ASN A 154 14.65 4.18 1.77
CA ASN A 154 13.50 4.60 0.99
C ASN A 154 12.47 5.35 1.85
N ILE A 155 12.25 4.94 3.11
CA ILE A 155 11.40 5.69 4.05
C ILE A 155 11.91 7.12 4.20
N LYS A 156 13.21 7.30 4.47
CA LYS A 156 13.83 8.62 4.61
C LYS A 156 13.73 9.44 3.33
N LYS A 157 14.05 8.81 2.17
CA LYS A 157 13.96 9.45 0.86
C LYS A 157 12.55 9.98 0.59
N LEU A 158 11.53 9.15 0.76
CA LEU A 158 10.15 9.54 0.48
C LEU A 158 9.62 10.56 1.49
N SER A 159 9.95 10.40 2.78
CA SER A 159 9.60 11.38 3.80
C SER A 159 10.12 12.78 3.47
N ASN A 160 11.37 12.88 3.04
CA ASN A 160 11.98 14.15 2.65
C ASN A 160 11.40 14.70 1.33
N THR A 161 11.19 13.81 0.34
CA THR A 161 10.64 14.21 -0.97
C THR A 161 9.26 14.84 -0.84
N PHE A 162 8.41 14.28 0.01
CA PHE A 162 7.03 14.72 0.19
C PHE A 162 6.82 15.64 1.40
N ASN A 163 7.86 15.90 2.19
CA ASN A 163 7.79 16.64 3.45
C ASN A 163 6.71 16.05 4.39
N CYS A 164 6.81 14.75 4.66
CA CYS A 164 5.80 14.02 5.42
C CYS A 164 5.70 14.49 6.87
N SER A 165 4.50 14.73 7.34
CA SER A 165 4.23 15.09 8.74
C SER A 165 4.25 13.89 9.67
N LEU A 166 3.99 12.70 9.13
CA LEU A 166 3.94 11.45 9.87
C LEU A 166 4.25 10.27 8.94
N ILE A 167 4.97 9.30 9.46
CA ILE A 167 5.23 8.01 8.79
C ILE A 167 4.48 6.93 9.56
N VAL A 168 3.74 6.10 8.84
CA VAL A 168 3.04 4.91 9.37
C VAL A 168 3.65 3.68 8.69
N PRO A 169 4.64 3.05 9.29
CA PRO A 169 5.21 1.81 8.77
C PRO A 169 4.19 0.68 8.90
N TYR A 170 4.03 -0.11 7.85
CA TYR A 170 3.08 -1.22 7.84
C TYR A 170 3.53 -2.38 6.93
N ALA A 171 2.73 -3.46 6.87
CA ALA A 171 2.88 -4.58 5.93
C ALA A 171 4.27 -5.24 5.87
N SER A 172 5.04 -5.17 6.96
CA SER A 172 6.35 -5.81 7.06
C SER A 172 6.47 -6.72 8.29
N PHE A 173 5.33 -7.07 8.86
CA PHE A 173 5.21 -8.02 9.98
C PHE A 173 4.98 -9.42 9.41
N PHE A 174 6.02 -10.04 8.90
CA PHE A 174 5.93 -11.36 8.29
C PHE A 174 6.79 -12.38 9.04
N TYR A 175 6.46 -13.64 8.81
CA TYR A 175 7.14 -14.78 9.35
C TYR A 175 7.36 -15.83 8.24
N PHE A 176 8.58 -16.30 8.08
CA PHE A 176 8.88 -17.42 7.21
C PHE A 176 8.48 -18.72 7.90
N SER A 177 7.44 -19.38 7.42
CA SER A 177 6.85 -20.57 8.05
C SER A 177 7.64 -21.86 7.77
N HIS A 178 8.42 -21.92 6.67
CA HIS A 178 9.24 -23.08 6.31
C HIS A 178 10.61 -23.00 7.02
N GLU A 179 11.05 -24.15 7.55
CA GLU A 179 12.34 -24.25 8.24
C GLU A 179 13.51 -23.81 7.37
N GLU A 180 13.49 -24.17 6.09
CA GLU A 180 14.52 -23.81 5.09
C GLU A 180 14.66 -22.31 4.88
N ASN A 181 13.64 -21.54 5.24
CA ASN A 181 13.60 -20.10 5.04
C ASN A 181 13.85 -19.28 6.32
N GLN A 182 14.11 -19.93 7.46
CA GLN A 182 14.33 -19.23 8.73
C GLN A 182 15.54 -18.29 8.67
N ASP A 183 16.60 -18.69 7.97
CA ASP A 183 17.81 -17.89 7.79
C ASP A 183 17.54 -16.58 7.01
N LEU A 184 16.51 -16.54 6.17
CA LEU A 184 16.14 -15.34 5.42
C LEU A 184 15.67 -14.20 6.34
N LYS A 185 15.21 -14.52 7.55
CA LYS A 185 14.77 -13.55 8.56
C LYS A 185 15.95 -12.81 9.21
N LYS A 186 17.14 -13.37 9.19
CA LYS A 186 18.33 -12.84 9.90
C LYS A 186 18.61 -11.37 9.60
N TRP A 187 18.37 -10.94 8.38
CA TRP A 187 18.66 -9.59 7.89
C TRP A 187 17.41 -8.70 7.74
N SER A 188 16.23 -9.24 8.01
CA SER A 188 15.00 -8.45 7.91
C SER A 188 14.94 -7.35 8.97
N ASN A 189 14.42 -6.19 8.59
CA ASN A 189 14.16 -5.14 9.55
C ASN A 189 12.98 -5.54 10.45
N ASN A 190 13.17 -5.38 11.74
CA ASN A 190 12.14 -5.54 12.75
C ASN A 190 11.74 -4.18 13.35
N CYS A 191 10.73 -4.15 14.20
CA CYS A 191 10.25 -2.91 14.82
C CYS A 191 11.34 -2.16 15.60
N ASN A 192 12.27 -2.87 16.27
CA ASN A 192 13.34 -2.23 17.01
C ASN A 192 14.38 -1.58 16.08
N THR A 193 14.75 -2.26 15.01
CA THR A 193 15.65 -1.72 13.98
C THR A 193 15.02 -0.49 13.32
N LEU A 194 13.74 -0.60 12.95
CA LEU A 194 12.98 0.49 12.37
C LEU A 194 12.90 1.69 13.31
N LYS A 195 12.48 1.48 14.56
CA LYS A 195 12.35 2.53 15.56
C LYS A 195 13.66 3.31 15.72
N LYS A 196 14.77 2.60 15.94
CA LYS A 196 16.10 3.21 16.04
C LYS A 196 16.47 4.03 14.79
N TYR A 197 16.16 3.49 13.59
CA TYR A 197 16.44 4.20 12.34
C TYR A 197 15.65 5.50 12.23
N LEU A 198 14.34 5.48 12.55
CA LEU A 198 13.46 6.63 12.46
C LEU A 198 13.86 7.71 13.48
N GLU A 199 14.15 7.33 14.73
CA GLU A 199 14.63 8.22 15.79
C GLU A 199 15.96 8.87 15.41
N ASN A 200 16.94 8.11 14.95
CA ASN A 200 18.25 8.62 14.53
C ASN A 200 18.19 9.58 13.33
N ASN A 201 17.12 9.54 12.54
CA ASN A 201 16.90 10.43 11.40
C ASN A 201 15.89 11.54 11.71
N ASN A 202 15.46 11.70 12.97
CA ASN A 202 14.47 12.70 13.41
C ASN A 202 13.16 12.65 12.62
N LEU A 203 12.72 11.43 12.23
CA LEU A 203 11.49 11.21 11.48
C LEU A 203 10.34 10.95 12.45
N ARG A 204 9.24 11.67 12.29
CA ARG A 204 8.03 11.48 13.11
C ARG A 204 7.27 10.25 12.60
N PHE A 205 6.93 9.32 13.48
CA PHE A 205 6.28 8.06 13.13
C PHE A 205 5.23 7.61 14.14
N CYS A 206 4.35 6.72 13.70
CA CYS A 206 3.43 5.97 14.54
C CYS A 206 3.58 4.47 14.20
N LEU A 207 3.90 3.65 15.19
CA LEU A 207 3.85 2.19 15.08
C LEU A 207 2.46 1.77 15.55
N LEU A 208 1.73 1.04 14.68
CA LEU A 208 0.40 0.51 14.94
C LEU A 208 0.49 -0.81 15.72
#